data_3e61eacefde17c3f950714740c69cec6
#
_entry.id   3e61eacefde17c3f950714740c69cec6
#
_cell.length_a   1.000
_cell.length_b   1.000
_cell.length_c   1.000
_cell.angle_alpha   90.00
_cell.angle_beta   90.00
_cell.angle_gamma   90.00
#
_symmetry.space_group_name_H-M   'P 1'
#
loop_
_entity.id
_entity.type
_entity.pdbx_description
1 polymer ?
#
loop_
_entity_poly.entity_id
_entity_poly.type
_entity_poly.pdbx_seq_one_letter_code
_entity_poly.pdbx_strand_id
1 'polypeptide(L)'
;LGFEPFDLSAGGLYGEPEWVEAPRKIAREPFAFPPTAGAEPIADDFEATAAGQPAANARTNGEENEASIRVTDETAASGKHSLKFTDAPGLSREWQPHLYYQCKFARGTVRASYDLRVEAGALGWNEWRDASNPYRVGPSIRVEKSGDLTAGGKTLMNVPAGKWVHFEFVCPVGKAAAGTYDLTVTLEGGQPCKFEQLPFGHKEFRRLQWFGFISLATDTAVFYLDNLKLEAAK
;
A
#
# COMPACT_ATOMS: atom_id res chain seq x y z
N LEU A 1 18.84 7.03 -36.70
CA LEU A 1 18.58 8.41 -37.07
C LEU A 1 19.35 9.30 -36.11
N GLY A 2 20.53 9.82 -36.56
CA GLY A 2 21.33 10.75 -35.79
C GLY A 2 20.65 12.14 -35.81
N PHE A 3 20.34 12.67 -34.65
CA PHE A 3 19.94 14.06 -34.48
C PHE A 3 21.23 14.88 -34.46
N GLU A 4 21.39 15.76 -35.44
CA GLU A 4 22.42 16.80 -35.40
C GLU A 4 21.82 18.02 -34.70
N PRO A 5 22.40 18.47 -33.56
CA PRO A 5 21.95 19.70 -32.94
C PRO A 5 22.17 20.89 -33.90
N PHE A 6 21.11 21.65 -34.18
CA PHE A 6 21.25 22.88 -34.95
C PHE A 6 21.84 24.00 -34.09
N ASP A 7 22.62 24.87 -34.72
CA ASP A 7 23.26 25.98 -34.04
C ASP A 7 22.22 27.01 -33.58
N LEU A 8 22.12 27.18 -32.25
CA LEU A 8 21.26 28.18 -31.62
C LEU A 8 21.95 29.50 -31.34
N SER A 9 23.21 29.68 -31.70
CA SER A 9 23.96 30.90 -31.43
C SER A 9 23.35 32.15 -32.09
N ALA A 10 22.64 31.95 -33.20
CA ALA A 10 21.89 32.98 -33.88
C ALA A 10 20.40 33.06 -33.46
N GLY A 11 19.96 32.17 -32.52
CA GLY A 11 18.62 32.21 -31.94
C GLY A 11 18.52 33.25 -30.82
N GLY A 12 17.50 34.08 -30.85
CA GLY A 12 17.28 35.04 -29.76
C GLY A 12 16.43 36.25 -30.20
N LEU A 13 16.44 37.25 -29.35
CA LEU A 13 15.78 38.53 -29.64
C LEU A 13 16.66 39.39 -30.54
N TYR A 14 16.07 39.87 -31.61
CA TYR A 14 16.68 40.79 -32.56
C TYR A 14 15.99 42.15 -32.49
N GLY A 15 16.72 43.23 -32.70
CA GLY A 15 16.16 44.55 -32.69
C GLY A 15 17.08 45.57 -32.00
N GLU A 16 16.47 46.58 -31.40
CA GLU A 16 17.22 47.63 -30.70
C GLU A 16 18.05 47.03 -29.54
N PRO A 17 19.31 47.51 -29.34
CA PRO A 17 20.21 46.98 -28.34
C PRO A 17 19.61 46.85 -26.92
N GLU A 18 18.76 47.81 -26.57
CA GLU A 18 18.07 47.79 -25.26
C GLU A 18 17.14 46.59 -25.12
N TRP A 19 16.47 46.14 -26.17
CA TRP A 19 15.58 44.98 -26.16
C TRP A 19 16.34 43.68 -26.10
N VAL A 20 17.50 43.61 -26.76
CA VAL A 20 18.35 42.43 -26.76
C VAL A 20 19.01 42.25 -25.39
N GLU A 21 19.38 43.32 -24.71
CA GLU A 21 20.05 43.31 -23.44
C GLU A 21 19.09 43.20 -22.23
N ALA A 22 17.83 43.61 -22.37
CA ALA A 22 16.85 43.59 -21.30
C ALA A 22 16.68 42.19 -20.65
N PRO A 23 16.55 41.06 -21.40
CA PRO A 23 16.43 39.73 -20.83
C PRO A 23 17.70 39.26 -20.10
N ARG A 24 18.88 39.76 -20.48
CA ARG A 24 20.15 39.43 -19.82
C ARG A 24 20.28 40.08 -18.44
N LYS A 25 19.56 41.16 -18.21
CA LYS A 25 19.53 41.88 -16.93
C LYS A 25 18.51 41.33 -15.96
N ILE A 26 17.65 40.41 -16.41
CA ILE A 26 16.69 39.73 -15.51
C ILE A 26 17.44 38.71 -14.69
N ALA A 27 17.60 38.96 -13.39
CA ALA A 27 18.08 37.99 -12.46
C ALA A 27 17.04 36.83 -12.37
N ARG A 28 17.39 35.67 -12.90
CA ARG A 28 16.58 34.47 -12.78
C ARG A 28 16.99 33.72 -11.54
N GLU A 29 16.24 33.87 -10.47
CA GLU A 29 16.36 32.98 -9.35
C GLU A 29 16.01 31.55 -9.85
N PRO A 30 16.85 30.54 -9.56
CA PRO A 30 16.49 29.17 -9.85
C PRO A 30 15.17 28.85 -9.17
N PHE A 31 14.16 28.45 -9.95
CA PHE A 31 12.91 27.99 -9.36
C PHE A 31 13.18 26.73 -8.54
N ALA A 32 13.26 26.90 -7.23
CA ALA A 32 13.26 25.79 -6.32
C ALA A 32 11.85 25.19 -6.29
N PHE A 33 11.67 24.04 -6.91
CA PHE A 33 10.45 23.29 -6.66
C PHE A 33 10.31 23.11 -5.15
N PRO A 34 9.16 23.46 -4.55
CA PRO A 34 8.93 23.16 -3.17
C PRO A 34 9.22 21.67 -2.97
N PRO A 35 9.90 21.26 -1.89
CA PRO A 35 10.13 19.87 -1.62
C PRO A 35 8.76 19.18 -1.72
N THR A 36 8.64 18.21 -2.61
CA THR A 36 7.43 17.39 -2.68
C THR A 36 7.19 16.89 -1.27
N ALA A 37 6.08 17.30 -0.66
CA ALA A 37 5.74 16.84 0.69
C ALA A 37 5.98 15.34 0.74
N GLY A 38 6.82 14.90 1.66
CA GLY A 38 7.09 13.47 1.83
C GLY A 38 5.76 12.75 2.02
N ALA A 39 5.73 11.47 1.74
CA ALA A 39 4.56 10.69 2.09
C ALA A 39 4.40 10.72 3.61
N GLU A 40 3.23 11.12 4.08
CA GLU A 40 2.92 11.08 5.50
C GLU A 40 2.84 9.61 5.93
N PRO A 41 3.43 9.26 7.08
CA PRO A 41 3.29 7.94 7.64
C PRO A 41 1.83 7.68 8.03
N ILE A 42 1.41 6.44 7.93
CA ILE A 42 0.10 5.96 8.40
C ILE A 42 0.37 5.03 9.58
N ALA A 43 -0.28 5.28 10.71
CA ALA A 43 -0.29 4.40 11.85
C ALA A 43 -1.73 4.32 12.38
N ASP A 44 -2.21 3.11 12.57
CA ASP A 44 -3.55 2.86 13.07
C ASP A 44 -3.53 1.59 13.93
N ASP A 45 -3.71 1.77 15.24
CA ASP A 45 -3.84 0.70 16.23
C ASP A 45 -5.31 0.55 16.67
N PHE A 46 -6.22 1.31 16.06
CA PHE A 46 -7.66 1.34 16.29
C PHE A 46 -8.12 1.70 17.71
N GLU A 47 -7.22 1.95 18.65
CA GLU A 47 -7.53 2.22 20.06
C GLU A 47 -8.31 3.53 20.27
N ALA A 48 -8.07 4.52 19.39
CA ALA A 48 -8.76 5.83 19.47
C ALA A 48 -10.20 5.80 18.92
N THR A 49 -10.62 4.70 18.29
CA THR A 49 -11.93 4.56 17.65
C THR A 49 -12.82 3.62 18.47
N ALA A 50 -14.05 4.03 18.78
CA ALA A 50 -14.98 3.21 19.55
C ALA A 50 -15.39 1.94 18.76
N ALA A 51 -15.60 0.84 19.46
CA ALA A 51 -16.12 -0.39 18.87
C ALA A 51 -17.46 -0.15 18.14
N GLY A 52 -17.62 -0.81 17.00
CA GLY A 52 -18.77 -0.62 16.08
C GLY A 52 -18.60 0.53 15.07
N GLN A 53 -17.59 1.39 15.21
CA GLN A 53 -17.34 2.49 14.28
C GLN A 53 -16.39 2.09 13.16
N PRO A 54 -16.44 2.72 11.96
CA PRO A 54 -15.45 2.52 10.91
C PRO A 54 -14.09 3.09 11.32
N ALA A 55 -13.01 2.55 10.74
CA ALA A 55 -11.67 3.10 10.93
C ALA A 55 -11.58 4.56 10.45
N ALA A 56 -11.04 5.46 11.29
CA ALA A 56 -11.11 6.91 11.08
C ALA A 56 -10.32 7.39 9.85
N ASN A 57 -9.19 6.76 9.53
CA ASN A 57 -8.23 7.22 8.52
C ASN A 57 -8.26 6.40 7.23
N ALA A 58 -9.15 5.42 7.13
CA ALA A 58 -9.29 4.54 5.98
C ALA A 58 -10.59 4.79 5.22
N ARG A 59 -10.67 4.24 4.02
CA ARG A 59 -11.89 4.20 3.22
C ARG A 59 -12.34 2.76 3.06
N THR A 60 -13.64 2.54 3.21
CA THR A 60 -14.27 1.23 2.99
C THR A 60 -15.11 1.24 1.71
N ASN A 61 -15.32 0.05 1.15
CA ASN A 61 -16.18 -0.16 0.01
C ASN A 61 -16.81 -1.56 0.07
N GLY A 62 -18.06 -1.66 -0.37
CA GLY A 62 -18.75 -2.95 -0.47
C GLY A 62 -19.29 -3.47 0.84
N GLU A 63 -19.67 -2.57 1.74
CA GLU A 63 -20.41 -2.92 2.94
C GLU A 63 -21.90 -3.05 2.59
N GLU A 64 -22.24 -4.14 1.92
CA GLU A 64 -23.57 -4.49 1.47
C GLU A 64 -24.07 -5.74 2.23
N ASN A 65 -25.37 -5.94 2.30
CA ASN A 65 -25.96 -7.03 3.05
C ASN A 65 -25.53 -7.00 4.52
N GLU A 66 -24.83 -8.02 5.00
CA GLU A 66 -24.28 -8.11 6.36
C GLU A 66 -22.76 -7.89 6.39
N ALA A 67 -22.15 -7.58 5.25
CA ALA A 67 -20.73 -7.30 5.19
C ALA A 67 -20.38 -5.97 5.86
N SER A 68 -19.31 -5.93 6.63
CA SER A 68 -18.91 -4.74 7.37
C SER A 68 -17.42 -4.72 7.69
N ILE A 69 -16.89 -3.50 7.90
CA ILE A 69 -15.53 -3.30 8.39
C ILE A 69 -15.60 -2.33 9.56
N ARG A 70 -15.48 -2.83 10.79
CA ARG A 70 -15.70 -2.05 12.02
C ARG A 70 -14.61 -2.35 13.04
N VAL A 71 -14.30 -1.31 13.82
CA VAL A 71 -13.51 -1.49 15.03
C VAL A 71 -14.28 -2.41 16.01
N THR A 72 -13.57 -3.30 16.65
CA THR A 72 -14.15 -4.31 17.56
C THR A 72 -13.29 -4.48 18.80
N ASP A 73 -13.91 -4.90 19.90
CA ASP A 73 -13.28 -5.32 21.15
C ASP A 73 -13.35 -6.86 21.37
N GLU A 74 -13.75 -7.61 20.33
CA GLU A 74 -13.82 -9.09 20.40
C GLU A 74 -12.42 -9.73 20.55
N THR A 75 -11.41 -9.16 19.91
CA THR A 75 -10.02 -9.63 19.96
C THR A 75 -9.10 -8.50 19.48
N ALA A 76 -7.87 -8.45 20.00
CA ALA A 76 -6.83 -7.52 19.57
C ALA A 76 -5.46 -8.21 19.63
N ALA A 77 -4.53 -7.81 18.78
CA ALA A 77 -3.14 -8.26 18.87
C ALA A 77 -2.41 -7.52 19.99
N SER A 78 -2.78 -6.24 20.20
CA SER A 78 -2.36 -5.45 21.35
C SER A 78 -3.49 -4.51 21.78
N GLY A 79 -3.43 -3.98 23.01
CA GLY A 79 -4.46 -3.05 23.48
C GLY A 79 -5.81 -3.73 23.70
N LYS A 80 -6.88 -3.10 23.22
CA LYS A 80 -8.27 -3.54 23.41
C LYS A 80 -9.06 -3.65 22.10
N HIS A 81 -8.64 -2.94 21.06
CA HIS A 81 -9.37 -2.83 19.80
C HIS A 81 -8.57 -3.39 18.64
N SER A 82 -9.28 -3.90 17.67
CA SER A 82 -8.77 -4.21 16.33
C SER A 82 -9.82 -3.87 15.28
N LEU A 83 -9.51 -4.02 14.01
CA LEU A 83 -10.47 -3.83 12.93
C LEU A 83 -10.96 -5.17 12.42
N LYS A 84 -12.26 -5.43 12.54
CA LYS A 84 -12.93 -6.64 12.06
C LYS A 84 -13.46 -6.45 10.65
N PHE A 85 -13.11 -7.36 9.77
CA PHE A 85 -13.73 -7.54 8.46
C PHE A 85 -14.71 -8.69 8.56
N THR A 86 -15.96 -8.42 8.23
CA THR A 86 -17.00 -9.43 8.08
C THR A 86 -17.41 -9.48 6.63
N ASP A 87 -17.20 -10.62 5.98
CA ASP A 87 -17.68 -10.88 4.63
C ASP A 87 -19.06 -11.54 4.68
N ALA A 88 -19.83 -11.43 3.60
CA ALA A 88 -21.18 -11.97 3.50
C ALA A 88 -21.44 -12.52 2.09
N PRO A 89 -22.34 -13.48 1.94
CA PRO A 89 -22.74 -13.98 0.62
C PRO A 89 -23.53 -12.91 -0.16
N GLY A 90 -23.47 -13.02 -1.49
CA GLY A 90 -24.31 -12.22 -2.39
C GLY A 90 -23.89 -10.77 -2.54
N LEU A 91 -22.63 -10.44 -2.27
CA LEU A 91 -22.07 -9.11 -2.54
C LEU A 91 -21.98 -8.84 -4.04
N SER A 92 -22.08 -7.58 -4.43
CA SER A 92 -22.09 -7.17 -5.85
C SER A 92 -20.76 -7.43 -6.57
N ARG A 93 -19.67 -7.60 -5.83
CA ARG A 93 -18.33 -7.88 -6.35
C ARG A 93 -17.57 -8.84 -5.43
N GLU A 94 -16.80 -9.74 -6.01
CA GLU A 94 -15.99 -10.73 -5.29
C GLU A 94 -14.89 -10.11 -4.39
N TRP A 95 -14.47 -8.87 -4.68
CA TRP A 95 -13.47 -8.14 -3.89
C TRP A 95 -14.07 -7.23 -2.82
N GLN A 96 -15.23 -7.54 -2.35
CA GLN A 96 -15.94 -6.84 -1.27
C GLN A 96 -16.13 -7.76 -0.06
N PRO A 97 -16.12 -7.18 1.16
CA PRO A 97 -15.76 -5.81 1.47
C PRO A 97 -14.25 -5.57 1.40
N HIS A 98 -13.84 -4.32 1.17
CA HIS A 98 -12.44 -3.95 1.26
C HIS A 98 -12.24 -2.58 1.93
N LEU A 99 -11.07 -2.42 2.52
CA LEU A 99 -10.59 -1.19 3.14
C LEU A 99 -9.28 -0.77 2.49
N TYR A 100 -9.06 0.54 2.36
CA TYR A 100 -7.79 1.05 1.88
C TYR A 100 -7.41 2.40 2.46
N TYR A 101 -6.11 2.62 2.54
CA TYR A 101 -5.50 3.91 2.83
C TYR A 101 -4.97 4.53 1.55
N GLN A 102 -5.30 5.81 1.32
CA GLN A 102 -4.66 6.58 0.25
C GLN A 102 -3.33 7.12 0.75
N CYS A 103 -2.27 6.90 -0.02
CA CYS A 103 -0.92 7.28 0.34
C CYS A 103 -0.16 7.82 -0.87
N LYS A 104 1.08 8.34 -0.67
CA LYS A 104 1.85 9.02 -1.73
C LYS A 104 3.34 8.65 -1.69
N PHE A 105 3.67 7.36 -1.55
CA PHE A 105 5.06 6.93 -1.54
C PHE A 105 5.58 6.75 -2.97
N ALA A 106 6.49 7.61 -3.41
CA ALA A 106 6.98 7.66 -4.79
C ALA A 106 8.49 7.46 -4.92
N ARG A 107 9.24 7.36 -3.82
CA ARG A 107 10.70 7.24 -3.81
C ARG A 107 11.22 6.60 -2.54
N GLY A 108 12.41 6.00 -2.61
CA GLY A 108 13.08 5.39 -1.45
C GLY A 108 12.55 4.00 -1.16
N THR A 109 12.53 3.61 0.09
CA THR A 109 12.04 2.33 0.57
C THR A 109 10.83 2.56 1.46
N VAL A 110 9.76 1.85 1.22
CA VAL A 110 8.56 1.83 2.06
C VAL A 110 8.63 0.63 2.98
N ARG A 111 8.34 0.85 4.24
CA ARG A 111 8.12 -0.20 5.23
C ARG A 111 6.66 -0.22 5.60
N ALA A 112 6.07 -1.40 5.64
CA ALA A 112 4.75 -1.61 6.20
C ALA A 112 4.81 -2.73 7.21
N SER A 113 4.04 -2.63 8.28
CA SER A 113 3.80 -3.74 9.21
C SER A 113 2.36 -3.71 9.69
N TYR A 114 1.85 -4.88 10.04
CA TYR A 114 0.54 -5.05 10.65
C TYR A 114 0.42 -6.45 11.25
N ASP A 115 -0.54 -6.60 12.13
CA ASP A 115 -0.97 -7.89 12.66
C ASP A 115 -2.27 -8.30 11.98
N LEU A 116 -2.35 -9.55 11.53
CA LEU A 116 -3.52 -10.13 10.89
C LEU A 116 -3.91 -11.42 11.62
N ARG A 117 -5.20 -11.59 11.88
CA ARG A 117 -5.79 -12.83 12.37
C ARG A 117 -6.91 -13.25 11.43
N VAL A 118 -6.77 -14.40 10.82
CA VAL A 118 -7.74 -14.94 9.85
C VAL A 118 -8.48 -16.10 10.51
N GLU A 119 -9.80 -16.02 10.53
CA GLU A 119 -10.64 -17.12 11.04
C GLU A 119 -10.79 -18.22 9.98
N ALA A 120 -11.19 -19.40 10.42
CA ALA A 120 -11.34 -20.55 9.53
C ALA A 120 -12.31 -20.24 8.38
N GLY A 121 -11.88 -20.53 7.16
CA GLY A 121 -12.68 -20.31 5.94
C GLY A 121 -12.61 -18.88 5.36
N ALA A 122 -12.00 -17.93 6.07
CA ALA A 122 -11.79 -16.60 5.53
C ALA A 122 -10.64 -16.57 4.52
N LEU A 123 -10.67 -15.58 3.63
CA LEU A 123 -9.62 -15.27 2.69
C LEU A 123 -9.27 -13.80 2.82
N GLY A 124 -8.08 -13.52 3.38
CA GLY A 124 -7.57 -12.17 3.57
C GLY A 124 -6.51 -11.81 2.52
N TRP A 125 -6.66 -10.69 1.85
CA TRP A 125 -5.74 -10.22 0.82
C TRP A 125 -5.24 -8.82 1.14
N ASN A 126 -3.91 -8.63 1.23
CA ASN A 126 -3.27 -7.32 1.24
C ASN A 126 -2.66 -7.05 -0.12
N GLU A 127 -2.95 -5.89 -0.69
CA GLU A 127 -2.47 -5.48 -2.00
C GLU A 127 -2.04 -4.02 -2.01
N TRP A 128 -0.95 -3.73 -2.72
CA TRP A 128 -0.39 -2.40 -2.92
C TRP A 128 -0.57 -1.99 -4.39
N ARG A 129 -1.15 -0.81 -4.63
CA ARG A 129 -1.43 -0.33 -6.00
C ARG A 129 -0.88 1.07 -6.24
N ASP A 130 -0.56 1.35 -7.51
CA ASP A 130 -0.41 2.72 -7.98
C ASP A 130 -1.77 3.29 -8.46
N ALA A 131 -1.78 4.55 -8.93
CA ALA A 131 -2.99 5.21 -9.45
C ALA A 131 -3.04 5.23 -11.00
N SER A 132 -2.31 4.36 -11.70
CA SER A 132 -2.42 4.24 -13.15
C SER A 132 -3.74 3.58 -13.57
N ASN A 133 -4.10 3.69 -14.83
CA ASN A 133 -5.28 3.03 -15.37
C ASN A 133 -4.87 2.22 -16.62
N PRO A 134 -4.90 0.87 -16.56
CA PRO A 134 -5.14 0.06 -15.37
C PRO A 134 -4.06 0.24 -14.31
N TYR A 135 -4.43 0.08 -13.02
CA TYR A 135 -3.48 0.18 -11.92
C TYR A 135 -2.46 -0.96 -11.95
N ARG A 136 -1.27 -0.68 -11.43
CA ARG A 136 -0.20 -1.66 -11.30
C ARG A 136 -0.11 -2.12 -9.86
N VAL A 137 0.05 -3.42 -9.68
CA VAL A 137 0.14 -4.07 -8.39
C VAL A 137 1.62 -4.22 -8.02
N GLY A 138 1.99 -3.78 -6.83
CA GLY A 138 3.29 -4.02 -6.20
C GLY A 138 3.27 -5.28 -5.34
N PRO A 139 3.64 -5.19 -4.05
CA PRO A 139 3.45 -6.27 -3.09
C PRO A 139 1.99 -6.74 -3.07
N SER A 140 1.81 -8.06 -3.05
CA SER A 140 0.50 -8.68 -2.96
C SER A 140 0.64 -10.04 -2.28
N ILE A 141 -0.08 -10.23 -1.17
CA ILE A 141 -0.13 -11.50 -0.43
C ILE A 141 -1.57 -11.87 -0.13
N ARG A 142 -1.84 -13.17 -0.09
CA ARG A 142 -3.14 -13.72 0.33
C ARG A 142 -2.94 -14.79 1.38
N VAL A 143 -3.83 -14.80 2.36
CA VAL A 143 -4.04 -15.95 3.23
C VAL A 143 -5.29 -16.64 2.70
N GLU A 144 -5.10 -17.80 2.09
CA GLU A 144 -6.16 -18.57 1.45
C GLU A 144 -7.06 -19.25 2.50
N LYS A 145 -8.22 -19.75 2.10
CA LYS A 145 -9.16 -20.48 2.98
C LYS A 145 -8.52 -21.71 3.67
N SER A 146 -7.48 -22.28 3.07
CA SER A 146 -6.69 -23.39 3.63
C SER A 146 -5.72 -22.94 4.74
N GLY A 147 -5.54 -21.62 4.94
CA GLY A 147 -4.48 -21.06 5.76
C GLY A 147 -3.15 -20.87 5.02
N ASP A 148 -3.06 -21.22 3.74
CA ASP A 148 -1.84 -21.03 2.97
C ASP A 148 -1.60 -19.54 2.69
N LEU A 149 -0.45 -19.02 3.12
CA LEU A 149 0.03 -17.71 2.73
C LEU A 149 0.66 -17.81 1.33
N THR A 150 0.15 -17.04 0.39
CA THR A 150 0.63 -17.03 -0.98
C THR A 150 1.13 -15.65 -1.40
N ALA A 151 2.18 -15.62 -2.23
CA ALA A 151 2.69 -14.42 -2.89
C ALA A 151 3.35 -14.79 -4.22
N GLY A 152 3.17 -13.98 -5.26
CA GLY A 152 3.78 -14.21 -6.57
C GLY A 152 3.43 -15.58 -7.17
N GLY A 153 2.25 -16.11 -6.87
CA GLY A 153 1.78 -17.42 -7.33
C GLY A 153 2.41 -18.62 -6.62
N LYS A 154 3.08 -18.43 -5.49
CA LYS A 154 3.72 -19.48 -4.69
C LYS A 154 3.16 -19.51 -3.27
N THR A 155 2.98 -20.69 -2.71
CA THR A 155 2.75 -20.88 -1.27
C THR A 155 4.05 -20.68 -0.52
N LEU A 156 4.05 -19.81 0.47
CA LEU A 156 5.21 -19.47 1.30
C LEU A 156 5.24 -20.28 2.58
N MET A 157 4.13 -20.31 3.29
CA MET A 157 3.96 -21.04 4.56
C MET A 157 2.48 -21.18 4.89
N ASN A 158 2.14 -21.93 5.95
CA ASN A 158 0.80 -21.97 6.50
C ASN A 158 0.65 -20.97 7.65
N VAL A 159 -0.46 -20.25 7.68
CA VAL A 159 -0.89 -19.32 8.72
C VAL A 159 -2.03 -19.99 9.50
N PRO A 160 -1.89 -20.26 10.79
CA PRO A 160 -2.91 -20.95 11.56
C PRO A 160 -4.14 -20.05 11.77
N ALA A 161 -5.34 -20.60 11.50
CA ALA A 161 -6.59 -19.88 11.73
C ALA A 161 -6.76 -19.52 13.21
N GLY A 162 -7.36 -18.37 13.49
CA GLY A 162 -7.65 -17.88 14.83
C GLY A 162 -6.42 -17.43 15.62
N LYS A 163 -5.27 -17.23 14.97
CA LYS A 163 -4.04 -16.74 15.59
C LYS A 163 -3.60 -15.42 14.99
N TRP A 164 -3.07 -14.54 15.82
CA TRP A 164 -2.44 -13.31 15.37
C TRP A 164 -1.08 -13.63 14.74
N VAL A 165 -0.82 -13.00 13.59
CA VAL A 165 0.41 -13.15 12.82
C VAL A 165 0.91 -11.79 12.42
N HIS A 166 2.17 -11.51 12.71
CA HIS A 166 2.81 -10.26 12.35
C HIS A 166 3.44 -10.31 10.97
N PHE A 167 3.16 -9.30 10.15
CA PHE A 167 3.69 -9.13 8.79
C PHE A 167 4.52 -7.85 8.71
N GLU A 168 5.71 -7.94 8.12
CA GLU A 168 6.57 -6.80 7.83
C GLU A 168 7.02 -6.82 6.38
N PHE A 169 6.88 -5.69 5.70
CA PHE A 169 7.25 -5.52 4.31
C PHE A 169 8.38 -4.50 4.18
N VAL A 170 9.31 -4.78 3.26
CA VAL A 170 10.32 -3.83 2.81
C VAL A 170 10.23 -3.74 1.29
N CYS A 171 9.78 -2.60 0.79
CA CYS A 171 9.47 -2.41 -0.62
C CYS A 171 10.16 -1.17 -1.18
N PRO A 172 11.20 -1.32 -2.03
CA PRO A 172 11.79 -0.21 -2.76
C PRO A 172 10.80 0.35 -3.79
N VAL A 173 10.65 1.68 -3.86
CA VAL A 173 9.77 2.37 -4.81
C VAL A 173 10.53 3.46 -5.58
N GLY A 174 9.92 4.00 -6.64
CA GLY A 174 10.54 5.00 -7.50
C GLY A 174 11.70 4.43 -8.30
N LYS A 175 12.82 5.16 -8.32
CA LYS A 175 14.04 4.72 -9.01
C LYS A 175 14.69 3.49 -8.37
N ALA A 176 14.46 3.26 -7.08
CA ALA A 176 15.00 2.10 -6.35
C ALA A 176 14.20 0.81 -6.57
N ALA A 177 13.02 0.88 -7.17
CA ALA A 177 12.17 -0.29 -7.38
C ALA A 177 12.82 -1.30 -8.34
N ALA A 178 13.13 -2.47 -7.81
CA ALA A 178 13.73 -3.58 -8.56
C ALA A 178 12.70 -4.60 -9.09
N GLY A 179 11.41 -4.37 -8.85
CA GLY A 179 10.34 -5.32 -9.22
C GLY A 179 10.08 -6.38 -8.16
N THR A 180 10.71 -6.25 -6.98
CA THR A 180 10.61 -7.19 -5.88
C THR A 180 10.48 -6.48 -4.53
N TYR A 181 10.04 -7.21 -3.52
CA TYR A 181 9.95 -6.80 -2.12
C TYR A 181 10.37 -7.95 -1.20
N ASP A 182 10.69 -7.61 0.04
CA ASP A 182 10.92 -8.60 1.10
C ASP A 182 9.71 -8.62 2.04
N LEU A 183 9.42 -9.81 2.54
CA LEU A 183 8.36 -10.08 3.51
C LEU A 183 8.94 -10.85 4.69
N THR A 184 8.66 -10.40 5.90
CA THR A 184 8.90 -11.16 7.12
C THR A 184 7.57 -11.50 7.76
N VAL A 185 7.40 -12.75 8.16
CA VAL A 185 6.18 -13.26 8.82
C VAL A 185 6.57 -13.86 10.14
N THR A 186 5.92 -13.43 11.21
CA THR A 186 6.16 -13.94 12.57
C THR A 186 4.85 -14.49 13.15
N LEU A 187 4.79 -15.80 13.35
CA LEU A 187 3.68 -16.43 14.05
C LEU A 187 3.76 -16.13 15.56
N GLU A 188 2.62 -16.13 16.24
CA GLU A 188 2.56 -15.94 17.69
C GLU A 188 3.51 -16.90 18.43
N GLY A 189 4.45 -16.35 19.19
CA GLY A 189 5.48 -17.12 19.91
C GLY A 189 6.55 -17.77 19.03
N GLY A 190 6.53 -17.53 17.71
CA GLY A 190 7.47 -18.10 16.75
C GLY A 190 8.66 -17.20 16.46
N GLN A 191 9.58 -17.73 15.65
CA GLN A 191 10.69 -16.97 15.10
C GLN A 191 10.29 -16.34 13.77
N PRO A 192 10.83 -15.16 13.39
CA PRO A 192 10.57 -14.53 12.10
C PRO A 192 10.99 -15.42 10.92
N CYS A 193 10.09 -15.65 9.99
CA CYS A 193 10.36 -16.29 8.70
C CYS A 193 10.50 -15.19 7.63
N LYS A 194 11.67 -15.09 6.97
CA LYS A 194 11.95 -14.10 5.97
C LYS A 194 11.87 -14.69 4.56
N PHE A 195 11.15 -14.00 3.69
CA PHE A 195 11.02 -14.29 2.25
C PHE A 195 11.55 -13.10 1.47
N GLU A 196 12.65 -13.30 0.76
CA GLU A 196 13.36 -12.23 0.04
C GLU A 196 13.00 -12.25 -1.44
N GLN A 197 13.05 -11.07 -2.06
CA GLN A 197 12.89 -10.88 -3.51
C GLN A 197 11.58 -11.45 -4.08
N LEU A 198 10.49 -11.38 -3.32
CA LEU A 198 9.17 -11.73 -3.83
C LEU A 198 8.78 -10.79 -4.97
N PRO A 199 8.25 -11.30 -6.09
CA PRO A 199 7.97 -10.46 -7.24
C PRO A 199 6.77 -9.52 -6.98
N PHE A 200 6.82 -8.32 -7.56
CA PHE A 200 5.63 -7.49 -7.69
C PHE A 200 4.59 -8.17 -8.59
N GLY A 201 3.31 -7.89 -8.35
CA GLY A 201 2.24 -8.31 -9.25
C GLY A 201 2.38 -7.70 -10.65
N HIS A 202 2.97 -6.51 -10.76
CA HIS A 202 3.29 -5.87 -12.04
C HIS A 202 4.71 -5.28 -12.03
N LYS A 203 5.56 -5.70 -12.97
CA LYS A 203 6.98 -5.32 -13.05
C LYS A 203 7.26 -3.80 -13.13
N GLU A 204 6.29 -3.02 -13.57
CA GLU A 204 6.40 -1.56 -13.69
C GLU A 204 5.78 -0.79 -12.51
N PHE A 205 5.38 -1.46 -11.44
CA PHE A 205 5.01 -0.78 -10.21
C PHE A 205 6.18 0.04 -9.69
N ARG A 206 5.94 1.33 -9.38
CA ARG A 206 6.97 2.28 -8.92
C ARG A 206 6.51 3.17 -7.79
N ARG A 207 5.23 3.23 -7.51
CA ARG A 207 4.65 4.15 -6.53
C ARG A 207 3.55 3.44 -5.76
N LEU A 208 3.51 3.64 -4.45
CA LEU A 208 2.41 3.19 -3.63
C LEU A 208 1.44 4.35 -3.40
N GLN A 209 0.20 4.20 -3.86
CA GLN A 209 -0.85 5.21 -3.75
C GLN A 209 -2.14 4.65 -3.15
N TRP A 210 -2.30 3.33 -3.12
CA TRP A 210 -3.40 2.60 -2.53
C TRP A 210 -2.84 1.39 -1.77
N PHE A 211 -3.06 1.35 -0.45
CA PHE A 211 -2.64 0.27 0.43
C PHE A 211 -3.89 -0.34 1.03
N GLY A 212 -4.24 -1.57 0.65
CA GLY A 212 -5.55 -2.10 0.98
C GLY A 212 -5.59 -3.53 1.44
N PHE A 213 -6.70 -3.82 2.13
CA PHE A 213 -7.08 -5.13 2.64
C PHE A 213 -8.44 -5.49 2.07
N ILE A 214 -8.56 -6.70 1.55
CA ILE A 214 -9.70 -7.15 0.78
C ILE A 214 -10.14 -8.49 1.33
N SER A 215 -11.44 -8.69 1.54
CA SER A 215 -12.01 -10.01 1.71
C SER A 215 -12.45 -10.56 0.34
N LEU A 216 -12.20 -11.86 0.13
CA LEU A 216 -12.56 -12.56 -1.10
C LEU A 216 -13.37 -13.83 -0.78
N ALA A 217 -13.95 -13.91 0.40
CA ALA A 217 -14.82 -15.02 0.73
C ALA A 217 -16.16 -14.88 -0.04
N THR A 218 -16.77 -16.00 -0.35
CA THR A 218 -18.10 -16.04 -0.99
C THR A 218 -19.22 -16.36 0.00
N ASP A 219 -18.82 -16.56 1.25
CA ASP A 219 -19.66 -16.92 2.39
C ASP A 219 -19.35 -16.00 3.56
N THR A 220 -20.09 -16.12 4.66
CA THR A 220 -19.77 -15.41 5.90
C THR A 220 -18.39 -15.82 6.38
N ALA A 221 -17.49 -14.87 6.45
CA ALA A 221 -16.10 -15.08 6.84
C ALA A 221 -15.56 -13.86 7.59
N VAL A 222 -14.58 -14.08 8.47
CA VAL A 222 -14.06 -13.02 9.33
C VAL A 222 -12.54 -13.04 9.35
N PHE A 223 -11.94 -11.88 9.26
CA PHE A 223 -10.55 -11.66 9.66
C PHE A 223 -10.40 -10.31 10.40
N TYR A 224 -9.30 -10.17 11.13
CA TYR A 224 -9.02 -8.99 11.93
C TYR A 224 -7.66 -8.40 11.56
N LEU A 225 -7.56 -7.06 11.62
CA LEU A 225 -6.35 -6.29 11.37
C LEU A 225 -6.03 -5.43 12.59
N ASP A 226 -4.75 -5.34 12.96
CA ASP A 226 -4.29 -4.52 14.09
C ASP A 226 -2.88 -3.97 13.83
N ASN A 227 -2.46 -2.98 14.63
CA ASN A 227 -1.10 -2.44 14.69
C ASN A 227 -0.53 -2.02 13.33
N LEU A 228 -1.35 -1.44 12.46
CA LEU A 228 -0.94 -1.05 11.12
C LEU A 228 0.02 0.13 11.15
N LYS A 229 1.14 -0.02 10.43
CA LYS A 229 2.11 1.05 10.18
C LYS A 229 2.55 1.02 8.73
N LEU A 230 2.68 2.20 8.13
CA LEU A 230 3.17 2.40 6.76
C LEU A 230 4.00 3.67 6.72
N GLU A 231 5.29 3.56 6.42
CA GLU A 231 6.22 4.68 6.47
C GLU A 231 7.33 4.58 5.44
N ALA A 232 7.99 5.70 5.16
CA ALA A 232 9.25 5.70 4.42
C ALA A 232 10.39 5.28 5.36
N ALA A 233 11.23 4.34 4.94
CA ALA A 233 12.46 4.03 5.67
C ALA A 233 13.36 5.26 5.69
N LYS A 234 13.94 5.52 6.88
CA LYS A 234 14.93 6.59 7.09
C LYS A 234 16.26 6.25 6.43
#